data_573d3b54f9f266fff0d0dbeb37d06662
#
_entry.id   573d3b54f9f266fff0d0dbeb37d06662
#
_cell.length_a   1.000
_cell.length_b   1.000
_cell.length_c   1.000
_cell.angle_alpha   90.00
_cell.angle_beta   90.00
_cell.angle_gamma   90.00
#
_symmetry.space_group_name_H-M   'P 1'
#
loop_
_entity.id
_entity.type
_entity.pdbx_description
1 polymer ?
#
loop_
_entity_poly.entity_id
_entity_poly.type
_entity_poly.pdbx_seq_one_letter_code
_entity_poly.pdbx_strand_id
1 'polypeptide(L)'
;MNIAPIKPNTICMKEIKAFTIIVILLLTFSLKSYSQQVKLITIDQLQERIKVGKDTTYVVNFWATWCAPCIKELPHFEKLSADHKTEKLAVLLISVDFKSKLTSAVVPFVKRKNLKNQVFLLNESDPQEYIDRVDPSWSGSIPATLFIKGDKRKFAENEFTYEQLLTEYKKL
;
A
#
# COMPACT_ATOMS: atom_id res chain seq x y z
N MET A 1 -20.18 3.81 -74.87
CA MET A 1 -19.72 4.60 -73.70
C MET A 1 -19.30 3.61 -72.64
N ASN A 2 -17.97 3.27 -72.55
CA ASN A 2 -17.45 2.24 -71.66
C ASN A 2 -17.03 2.89 -70.33
N ILE A 3 -17.73 2.59 -69.28
CA ILE A 3 -17.38 3.02 -67.93
C ILE A 3 -16.39 1.97 -67.34
N ALA A 4 -15.13 2.39 -67.19
CA ALA A 4 -14.11 1.54 -66.55
C ALA A 4 -14.39 1.35 -65.04
N PRO A 5 -14.18 0.15 -64.44
CA PRO A 5 -14.41 -0.08 -63.03
C PRO A 5 -13.37 0.63 -62.17
N ILE A 6 -13.84 1.39 -61.18
CA ILE A 6 -13.01 2.07 -60.16
C ILE A 6 -12.38 0.99 -59.29
N LYS A 7 -11.05 0.81 -59.37
CA LYS A 7 -10.33 -0.07 -58.46
C LYS A 7 -10.33 0.51 -57.06
N PRO A 8 -10.71 -0.25 -56.03
CA PRO A 8 -10.65 0.21 -54.65
C PRO A 8 -9.18 0.48 -54.26
N ASN A 9 -8.97 1.63 -53.62
CA ASN A 9 -7.64 2.13 -53.23
C ASN A 9 -7.04 1.23 -52.13
N THR A 10 -6.17 0.30 -52.49
CA THR A 10 -5.54 -0.73 -51.58
C THR A 10 -4.72 -0.10 -50.46
N ILE A 11 -4.30 1.16 -50.64
CA ILE A 11 -3.52 1.94 -49.67
C ILE A 11 -4.39 2.30 -48.44
N CYS A 12 -5.64 2.69 -48.65
CA CYS A 12 -6.57 3.09 -47.62
C CYS A 12 -6.90 1.91 -46.63
N MET A 13 -6.99 0.70 -47.15
CA MET A 13 -7.30 -0.48 -46.30
C MET A 13 -6.14 -0.90 -45.42
N LYS A 14 -4.87 -0.72 -45.81
CA LYS A 14 -3.70 -1.01 -44.98
C LYS A 14 -3.57 -0.04 -43.81
N GLU A 15 -3.77 1.23 -44.04
CA GLU A 15 -3.73 2.29 -43.04
C GLU A 15 -4.84 2.11 -42.00
N ILE A 16 -6.05 1.76 -42.44
CA ILE A 16 -7.18 1.48 -41.52
C ILE A 16 -6.86 0.26 -40.62
N LYS A 17 -6.31 -0.82 -41.19
CA LYS A 17 -5.92 -2.01 -40.39
C LYS A 17 -4.81 -1.69 -39.40
N ALA A 18 -3.78 -0.94 -39.77
CA ALA A 18 -2.69 -0.53 -38.89
C ALA A 18 -3.22 0.34 -37.75
N PHE A 19 -4.09 1.30 -38.02
CA PHE A 19 -4.73 2.17 -37.04
C PHE A 19 -5.59 1.36 -36.05
N THR A 20 -6.37 0.40 -36.54
CA THR A 20 -7.22 -0.47 -35.72
C THR A 20 -6.37 -1.34 -34.78
N ILE A 21 -5.23 -1.89 -35.23
CA ILE A 21 -4.31 -2.69 -34.41
C ILE A 21 -3.68 -1.83 -33.31
N ILE A 22 -3.28 -0.60 -33.62
CA ILE A 22 -2.70 0.34 -32.64
C ILE A 22 -3.74 0.70 -31.57
N VAL A 23 -4.98 0.96 -31.95
CA VAL A 23 -6.08 1.27 -31.00
C VAL A 23 -6.37 0.07 -30.09
N ILE A 24 -6.39 -1.16 -30.63
CA ILE A 24 -6.58 -2.39 -29.84
C ILE A 24 -5.41 -2.59 -28.88
N LEU A 25 -4.16 -2.38 -29.32
CA LEU A 25 -2.96 -2.45 -28.46
C LEU A 25 -2.99 -1.42 -27.34
N LEU A 26 -3.42 -0.18 -27.61
CA LEU A 26 -3.58 0.86 -26.60
C LEU A 26 -4.69 0.54 -25.59
N LEU A 27 -5.79 -0.05 -26.03
CA LEU A 27 -6.90 -0.47 -25.15
C LEU A 27 -6.52 -1.65 -24.27
N THR A 28 -5.70 -2.60 -24.73
CA THR A 28 -5.24 -3.74 -23.91
C THR A 28 -4.22 -3.33 -22.85
N PHE A 29 -3.50 -2.24 -23.01
CA PHE A 29 -2.51 -1.75 -22.05
C PHE A 29 -3.14 -1.02 -20.85
N SER A 30 -4.42 -0.63 -20.92
CA SER A 30 -5.09 0.22 -19.92
C SER A 30 -5.74 -0.53 -18.76
N LEU A 31 -5.70 -1.88 -18.67
CA LEU A 31 -6.52 -2.64 -17.74
C LEU A 31 -5.78 -3.24 -16.52
N LYS A 32 -4.57 -2.78 -16.21
CA LYS A 32 -3.97 -3.15 -14.91
C LYS A 32 -4.49 -2.23 -13.80
N SER A 33 -5.77 -2.37 -13.45
CA SER A 33 -6.28 -1.88 -12.17
C SER A 33 -5.70 -2.78 -11.06
N TYR A 34 -4.61 -2.34 -10.44
CA TYR A 34 -4.08 -2.97 -9.23
C TYR A 34 -5.03 -2.63 -8.09
N SER A 35 -6.06 -3.47 -7.90
CA SER A 35 -6.85 -3.41 -6.66
C SER A 35 -5.96 -3.86 -5.53
N GLN A 36 -5.63 -2.95 -4.63
CA GLN A 36 -4.87 -3.29 -3.42
C GLN A 36 -5.71 -4.22 -2.55
N GLN A 37 -5.24 -5.46 -2.40
CA GLN A 37 -5.90 -6.48 -1.59
C GLN A 37 -5.37 -6.38 -0.15
N VAL A 38 -6.26 -6.09 0.81
CA VAL A 38 -5.94 -6.21 2.24
C VAL A 38 -5.80 -7.69 2.58
N LYS A 39 -4.65 -8.08 3.13
CA LYS A 39 -4.36 -9.46 3.54
C LYS A 39 -4.37 -9.55 5.07
N LEU A 40 -4.67 -10.74 5.57
CA LEU A 40 -4.44 -11.06 6.98
C LEU A 40 -2.95 -11.26 7.23
N ILE A 41 -2.47 -10.84 8.39
CA ILE A 41 -1.10 -11.08 8.85
C ILE A 41 -1.11 -11.40 10.34
N THR A 42 -0.36 -12.42 10.76
CA THR A 42 -0.08 -12.66 12.18
C THR A 42 1.17 -11.89 12.62
N ILE A 43 1.34 -11.74 13.93
CA ILE A 43 2.54 -11.09 14.47
C ILE A 43 3.81 -11.89 14.11
N ASP A 44 3.74 -13.23 14.06
CA ASP A 44 4.85 -14.07 13.61
C ASP A 44 5.23 -13.79 12.16
N GLN A 45 4.24 -13.71 11.29
CA GLN A 45 4.47 -13.39 9.86
C GLN A 45 5.05 -12.00 9.67
N LEU A 46 4.61 -11.01 10.46
CA LEU A 46 5.15 -9.65 10.43
C LEU A 46 6.62 -9.64 10.88
N GLN A 47 6.92 -10.29 12.00
CA GLN A 47 8.29 -10.39 12.53
C GLN A 47 9.22 -11.12 11.58
N GLU A 48 8.79 -12.25 11.00
CA GLU A 48 9.59 -13.00 10.02
C GLU A 48 9.85 -12.17 8.74
N ARG A 49 8.85 -11.45 8.27
CA ARG A 49 9.02 -10.54 7.11
C ARG A 49 10.08 -9.47 7.37
N ILE A 50 10.05 -8.85 8.55
CA ILE A 50 11.03 -7.84 8.95
C ILE A 50 12.43 -8.47 9.05
N LYS A 51 12.54 -9.64 9.66
CA LYS A 51 13.79 -10.39 9.85
C LYS A 51 14.44 -10.79 8.53
N VAL A 52 13.66 -11.27 7.57
CA VAL A 52 14.16 -11.63 6.23
C VAL A 52 14.60 -10.40 5.45
N GLY A 53 13.91 -9.28 5.60
CA GLY A 53 14.17 -8.04 4.88
C GLY A 53 15.19 -7.10 5.53
N LYS A 54 16.29 -7.60 6.11
CA LYS A 54 17.27 -6.82 6.90
C LYS A 54 17.82 -5.56 6.23
N ASP A 55 17.92 -5.56 4.91
CA ASP A 55 18.40 -4.40 4.12
C ASP A 55 17.31 -3.35 3.87
N THR A 56 16.08 -3.63 4.27
CA THR A 56 14.92 -2.76 4.06
C THR A 56 14.65 -1.96 5.31
N THR A 57 14.41 -0.67 5.15
CA THR A 57 13.84 0.16 6.22
C THR A 57 12.35 -0.11 6.29
N TYR A 58 11.88 -0.59 7.43
CA TYR A 58 10.46 -0.79 7.69
C TYR A 58 9.89 0.34 8.53
N VAL A 59 8.76 0.89 8.10
CA VAL A 59 7.90 1.79 8.87
C VAL A 59 6.55 1.11 8.99
N VAL A 60 6.28 0.58 10.18
CA VAL A 60 5.08 -0.23 10.47
C VAL A 60 4.14 0.60 11.34
N ASN A 61 3.03 1.04 10.77
CA ASN A 61 2.03 1.83 11.48
C ASN A 61 0.83 0.96 11.85
N PHE A 62 0.47 0.99 13.14
CA PHE A 62 -0.71 0.32 13.69
C PHE A 62 -1.86 1.32 13.80
N TRP A 63 -2.97 1.00 13.16
CA TRP A 63 -4.12 1.89 12.98
C TRP A 63 -5.45 1.12 12.98
N ALA A 64 -6.58 1.84 13.01
CA ALA A 64 -7.89 1.23 12.81
C ALA A 64 -8.86 2.17 12.08
N THR A 65 -9.91 1.61 11.47
CA THR A 65 -10.91 2.37 10.72
C THR A 65 -11.76 3.31 11.59
N TRP A 66 -11.82 3.08 12.89
CA TRP A 66 -12.51 3.89 13.89
C TRP A 66 -11.59 4.88 14.63
N CYS A 67 -10.29 4.85 14.39
CA CYS A 67 -9.30 5.70 15.04
C CYS A 67 -9.12 7.01 14.27
N ALA A 68 -9.74 8.09 14.72
CA ALA A 68 -9.68 9.38 14.03
C ALA A 68 -8.26 9.95 13.87
N PRO A 69 -7.38 10.00 14.89
CA PRO A 69 -6.00 10.46 14.73
C PRO A 69 -5.20 9.57 13.79
N CYS A 70 -5.40 8.23 13.81
CA CYS A 70 -4.76 7.33 12.87
C CYS A 70 -5.11 7.68 11.42
N ILE A 71 -6.42 7.88 11.15
CA ILE A 71 -6.91 8.22 9.79
C ILE A 71 -6.31 9.53 9.29
N LYS A 72 -6.09 10.50 10.19
CA LYS A 72 -5.52 11.80 9.87
C LYS A 72 -4.06 11.71 9.44
N GLU A 73 -3.27 10.79 10.03
CA GLU A 73 -1.86 10.63 9.71
C GLU A 73 -1.58 9.71 8.49
N LEU A 74 -2.50 8.82 8.09
CA LEU A 74 -2.28 7.89 6.95
C LEU A 74 -1.74 8.57 5.68
N PRO A 75 -2.21 9.77 5.26
CA PRO A 75 -1.65 10.47 4.11
C PRO A 75 -0.15 10.78 4.23
N HIS A 76 0.38 10.93 5.45
CA HIS A 76 1.81 11.20 5.67
C HIS A 76 2.66 9.96 5.38
N PHE A 77 2.16 8.75 5.68
CA PHE A 77 2.80 7.48 5.34
C PHE A 77 2.76 7.22 3.83
N GLU A 78 1.66 7.54 3.16
CA GLU A 78 1.57 7.48 1.70
C GLU A 78 2.59 8.42 1.04
N LYS A 79 2.71 9.66 1.55
CA LYS A 79 3.68 10.64 1.08
C LYS A 79 5.12 10.16 1.32
N LEU A 80 5.43 9.60 2.49
CA LEU A 80 6.75 9.07 2.80
C LEU A 80 7.18 8.02 1.76
N SER A 81 6.32 7.05 1.46
CA SER A 81 6.60 6.04 0.44
C SER A 81 6.78 6.63 -0.96
N ALA A 82 5.98 7.62 -1.32
CA ALA A 82 6.04 8.26 -2.62
C ALA A 82 7.34 9.06 -2.81
N ASP A 83 7.75 9.80 -1.78
CA ASP A 83 8.96 10.63 -1.81
C ASP A 83 10.25 9.78 -1.80
N HIS A 84 10.20 8.57 -1.21
CA HIS A 84 11.34 7.66 -1.04
C HIS A 84 11.22 6.36 -1.86
N LYS A 85 10.48 6.39 -2.98
CA LYS A 85 10.18 5.22 -3.83
C LYS A 85 11.41 4.53 -4.44
N THR A 86 12.56 5.21 -4.51
CA THR A 86 13.83 4.66 -5.01
C THR A 86 14.68 4.04 -3.91
N GLU A 87 14.28 4.19 -2.65
CA GLU A 87 14.98 3.65 -1.49
C GLU A 87 14.40 2.28 -1.11
N LYS A 88 15.19 1.47 -0.38
CA LYS A 88 14.70 0.22 0.20
C LYS A 88 13.81 0.51 1.42
N LEU A 89 12.66 1.12 1.17
CA LEU A 89 11.66 1.46 2.18
C LEU A 89 10.41 0.61 1.98
N ALA A 90 9.90 0.03 3.06
CA ALA A 90 8.61 -0.63 3.13
C ALA A 90 7.75 0.01 4.22
N VAL A 91 6.71 0.74 3.83
CA VAL A 91 5.67 1.22 4.73
C VAL A 91 4.57 0.16 4.78
N LEU A 92 4.30 -0.36 5.99
CA LEU A 92 3.28 -1.37 6.25
C LEU A 92 2.20 -0.75 7.15
N LEU A 93 0.97 -0.75 6.68
CA LEU A 93 -0.19 -0.24 7.42
C LEU A 93 -0.94 -1.44 8.01
N ILE A 94 -0.79 -1.68 9.31
CA ILE A 94 -1.36 -2.80 10.03
C ILE A 94 -2.64 -2.36 10.73
N SER A 95 -3.79 -2.77 10.19
CA SER A 95 -5.07 -2.53 10.87
C SER A 95 -5.23 -3.46 12.06
N VAL A 96 -5.61 -2.90 13.20
CA VAL A 96 -6.00 -3.65 14.41
C VAL A 96 -7.52 -3.73 14.58
N ASP A 97 -8.27 -3.50 13.49
CA ASP A 97 -9.72 -3.78 13.48
C ASP A 97 -9.96 -5.28 13.73
N PHE A 98 -11.11 -5.63 14.28
CA PHE A 98 -11.49 -7.04 14.42
C PHE A 98 -11.53 -7.75 13.06
N LYS A 99 -11.11 -9.01 13.01
CA LYS A 99 -11.11 -9.83 11.79
C LYS A 99 -12.45 -9.83 11.05
N SER A 100 -13.57 -9.82 11.78
CA SER A 100 -14.93 -9.73 11.23
C SER A 100 -15.19 -8.42 10.45
N LYS A 101 -14.35 -7.41 10.62
CA LYS A 101 -14.45 -6.11 9.95
C LYS A 101 -13.66 -6.03 8.64
N LEU A 102 -12.92 -7.07 8.27
CA LEU A 102 -12.08 -7.07 7.07
C LEU A 102 -12.88 -6.59 5.84
N THR A 103 -13.97 -7.27 5.51
CA THR A 103 -14.76 -7.01 4.29
C THR A 103 -15.76 -5.86 4.45
N SER A 104 -16.28 -5.63 5.66
CA SER A 104 -17.31 -4.62 5.91
C SER A 104 -16.78 -3.23 6.23
N ALA A 105 -15.54 -3.12 6.72
CA ALA A 105 -14.96 -1.84 7.10
C ALA A 105 -13.58 -1.60 6.46
N VAL A 106 -12.59 -2.48 6.66
CA VAL A 106 -11.19 -2.22 6.29
C VAL A 106 -11.01 -2.15 4.78
N VAL A 107 -11.48 -3.16 4.02
CA VAL A 107 -11.37 -3.18 2.55
C VAL A 107 -12.08 -1.97 1.90
N PRO A 108 -13.33 -1.63 2.25
CA PRO A 108 -13.99 -0.44 1.72
C PRO A 108 -13.27 0.86 2.10
N PHE A 109 -12.70 0.95 3.31
CA PHE A 109 -11.92 2.11 3.75
C PHE A 109 -10.67 2.30 2.91
N VAL A 110 -9.84 1.25 2.74
CA VAL A 110 -8.62 1.26 1.93
C VAL A 110 -8.92 1.70 0.50
N LYS A 111 -10.00 1.16 -0.10
CA LYS A 111 -10.45 1.54 -1.44
C LYS A 111 -10.87 3.01 -1.51
N ARG A 112 -11.71 3.47 -0.58
CA ARG A 112 -12.22 4.85 -0.54
C ARG A 112 -11.11 5.88 -0.34
N LYS A 113 -10.12 5.56 0.52
CA LYS A 113 -8.96 6.41 0.81
C LYS A 113 -7.86 6.26 -0.23
N ASN A 114 -7.99 5.31 -1.17
CA ASN A 114 -7.02 5.03 -2.23
C ASN A 114 -5.60 4.82 -1.69
N LEU A 115 -5.47 4.12 -0.56
CA LEU A 115 -4.16 3.82 0.03
C LEU A 115 -3.34 2.99 -0.94
N LYS A 116 -2.05 3.29 -1.08
CA LYS A 116 -1.11 2.61 -2.00
C LYS A 116 -0.09 1.74 -1.26
N ASN A 117 0.19 2.09 -0.01
CA ASN A 117 1.03 1.27 0.86
C ASN A 117 0.39 -0.08 1.14
N GLN A 118 1.19 -1.07 1.47
CA GLN A 118 0.70 -2.40 1.80
C GLN A 118 -0.14 -2.35 3.08
N VAL A 119 -1.40 -2.75 2.98
CA VAL A 119 -2.32 -2.80 4.10
C VAL A 119 -2.55 -4.25 4.50
N PHE A 120 -2.44 -4.52 5.79
CA PHE A 120 -2.76 -5.79 6.40
C PHE A 120 -3.77 -5.59 7.52
N LEU A 121 -4.57 -6.62 7.79
CA LEU A 121 -5.35 -6.72 9.01
C LEU A 121 -4.66 -7.72 9.93
N LEU A 122 -4.35 -7.30 11.15
CA LEU A 122 -3.74 -8.16 12.16
C LEU A 122 -4.72 -9.28 12.54
N ASN A 123 -4.25 -10.53 12.44
CA ASN A 123 -5.07 -11.72 12.68
C ASN A 123 -4.67 -12.37 14.02
N GLU A 124 -4.76 -11.59 15.09
CA GLU A 124 -4.60 -12.06 16.46
C GLU A 124 -5.94 -11.94 17.19
N SER A 125 -6.21 -12.86 18.08
CA SER A 125 -7.46 -12.92 18.84
C SER A 125 -7.40 -12.07 20.11
N ASP A 126 -6.20 -11.97 20.69
CA ASP A 126 -5.95 -11.25 21.93
C ASP A 126 -4.91 -10.14 21.72
N PRO A 127 -5.21 -8.87 22.05
CA PRO A 127 -4.24 -7.79 22.02
C PRO A 127 -2.97 -8.06 22.82
N GLN A 128 -3.05 -8.77 23.95
CA GLN A 128 -1.90 -9.11 24.78
C GLN A 128 -0.90 -10.02 24.03
N GLU A 129 -1.35 -10.82 23.06
CA GLU A 129 -0.48 -11.70 22.28
C GLU A 129 0.50 -10.95 21.38
N TYR A 130 0.19 -9.71 20.98
CA TYR A 130 1.03 -8.98 20.02
C TYR A 130 1.62 -7.66 20.55
N ILE A 131 1.01 -7.01 21.55
CA ILE A 131 1.45 -5.70 22.06
C ILE A 131 2.91 -5.77 22.52
N ASP A 132 3.22 -6.61 23.49
CA ASP A 132 4.57 -6.76 24.04
C ASP A 132 5.58 -7.27 22.99
N ARG A 133 5.10 -8.04 22.03
CA ARG A 133 5.93 -8.58 20.94
C ARG A 133 6.26 -7.53 19.88
N VAL A 134 5.40 -6.53 19.70
CA VAL A 134 5.69 -5.37 18.85
C VAL A 134 6.65 -4.46 19.58
N ASP A 135 6.37 -4.06 20.81
CA ASP A 135 7.29 -3.30 21.65
C ASP A 135 6.85 -3.37 23.12
N PRO A 136 7.73 -3.71 24.06
CA PRO A 136 7.38 -3.79 25.48
C PRO A 136 6.91 -2.45 26.09
N SER A 137 7.19 -1.33 25.46
CA SER A 137 6.72 -0.01 25.90
C SER A 137 5.35 0.38 25.36
N TRP A 138 4.77 -0.45 24.46
CA TRP A 138 3.47 -0.14 23.88
C TRP A 138 2.33 -0.34 24.88
N SER A 139 1.56 0.73 25.16
CA SER A 139 0.38 0.63 26.05
C SER A 139 -0.83 -0.05 25.38
N GLY A 140 -0.75 -0.32 24.06
CA GLY A 140 -1.86 -0.79 23.24
C GLY A 140 -2.66 0.34 22.58
N SER A 141 -2.33 1.61 22.85
CA SER A 141 -3.01 2.74 22.20
C SER A 141 -2.54 2.91 20.76
N ILE A 142 -3.44 3.43 19.92
CA ILE A 142 -3.17 3.77 18.53
C ILE A 142 -3.51 5.25 18.27
N PRO A 143 -2.78 5.91 17.34
CA PRO A 143 -1.78 5.36 16.42
C PRO A 143 -0.46 5.01 17.11
N ALA A 144 0.19 3.96 16.60
CA ALA A 144 1.52 3.55 17.03
C ALA A 144 2.37 3.19 15.81
N THR A 145 3.66 3.53 15.85
CA THR A 145 4.56 3.30 14.72
C THR A 145 5.87 2.69 15.17
N LEU A 146 6.26 1.61 14.49
CA LEU A 146 7.52 0.93 14.67
C LEU A 146 8.43 1.21 13.47
N PHE A 147 9.63 1.74 13.73
CA PHE A 147 10.68 2.00 12.76
C PHE A 147 11.79 0.98 12.92
N ILE A 148 12.22 0.33 11.83
CA ILE A 148 13.27 -0.70 11.87
C ILE A 148 14.17 -0.59 10.64
N LYS A 149 15.50 -0.69 10.87
CA LYS A 149 16.50 -0.86 9.81
C LYS A 149 17.69 -1.65 10.34
N GLY A 150 17.84 -2.89 9.91
CA GLY A 150 18.82 -3.81 10.50
C GLY A 150 18.57 -3.98 11.99
N ASP A 151 19.58 -3.63 12.81
CA ASP A 151 19.49 -3.72 14.27
C ASP A 151 18.92 -2.45 14.93
N LYS A 152 18.75 -1.37 14.17
CA LYS A 152 18.14 -0.14 14.67
C LYS A 152 16.62 -0.32 14.77
N ARG A 153 16.09 0.02 15.93
CA ARG A 153 14.67 -0.07 16.23
C ARG A 153 14.23 1.14 17.04
N LYS A 154 13.10 1.72 16.67
CA LYS A 154 12.43 2.77 17.43
C LYS A 154 10.93 2.57 17.39
N PHE A 155 10.29 2.71 18.53
CA PHE A 155 8.85 2.70 18.68
C PHE A 155 8.34 4.07 19.12
N ALA A 156 7.15 4.43 18.67
CA ALA A 156 6.48 5.67 19.04
C ALA A 156 4.96 5.45 19.08
N GLU A 157 4.34 5.89 20.18
CA GLU A 157 2.90 5.81 20.42
C GLU A 157 2.31 7.21 20.40
N ASN A 158 2.25 7.80 19.19
CA ASN A 158 1.68 9.14 18.95
C ASN A 158 1.30 9.33 17.48
N GLU A 159 0.41 10.32 17.23
CA GLU A 159 0.14 10.82 15.88
C GLU A 159 1.36 11.57 15.33
N PHE A 160 1.71 11.34 14.07
CA PHE A 160 2.78 12.05 13.37
C PHE A 160 2.25 13.10 12.38
N THR A 161 2.90 14.28 12.34
CA THR A 161 2.92 15.10 11.12
C THR A 161 3.92 14.50 10.13
N TYR A 162 3.86 14.94 8.86
CA TYR A 162 4.83 14.47 7.86
C TYR A 162 6.28 14.78 8.24
N GLU A 163 6.55 15.98 8.76
CA GLU A 163 7.88 16.43 9.16
C GLU A 163 8.44 15.59 10.31
N GLN A 164 7.60 15.27 11.28
CA GLN A 164 7.98 14.41 12.41
C GLN A 164 8.28 12.98 11.92
N LEU A 165 7.39 12.41 11.09
CA LEU A 165 7.55 11.08 10.49
C LEU A 165 8.86 10.99 9.68
N LEU A 166 9.12 11.97 8.82
CA LEU A 166 10.34 12.07 8.03
C LEU A 166 11.59 12.19 8.90
N THR A 167 11.50 12.95 10.00
CA THR A 167 12.61 13.11 10.96
C THR A 167 12.96 11.77 11.60
N GLU A 168 11.97 10.99 12.04
CA GLU A 168 12.20 9.68 12.64
C GLU A 168 12.74 8.66 11.61
N TYR A 169 12.19 8.67 10.40
CA TYR A 169 12.69 7.85 9.30
C TYR A 169 14.16 8.11 8.99
N LYS A 170 14.60 9.37 8.96
CA LYS A 170 15.99 9.75 8.66
C LYS A 170 17.00 9.41 9.76
N LYS A 171 16.57 9.09 10.98
CA LYS A 171 17.45 8.67 12.09
C LYS A 171 17.84 7.19 12.03
N LEU A 172 17.18 6.42 11.15
CA LEU A 172 17.47 5.01 10.92
C LEU A 172 18.68 4.85 9.98
#